data_fd2e49aed6faa3980916772092730334
#
_entry.id   fd2e49aed6faa3980916772092730334
#
_cell.length_a   1.000
_cell.length_b   1.000
_cell.length_c   1.000
_cell.angle_alpha   90.00
_cell.angle_beta   90.00
_cell.angle_gamma   90.00
#
_symmetry.space_group_name_H-M   'P 1'
#
loop_
_entity.id
_entity.type
_entity.pdbx_description
1 polymer ?
#
loop_
_entity_poly.entity_id
_entity_poly.type
_entity_poly.pdbx_seq_one_letter_code
_entity_poly.pdbx_strand_id
1 'polypeptide(L)'
;MKNNMVKKLIIRIGKNKVSLNHKTYFVADIAANHDGSLSRAKKLIRLCAKAGANAAKFQHFKADTIVSDYGFKKIGKITHQKKWKKSVYEVYKEASINSLWTKDLRTECKKNKIDFFTAPYDMDYVHSVYKHVDAYKIGSGDISWLDIIKKISQKKKTSINCN
;
A
#
# COMPACT_ATOMS: atom_id res chain seq x y z
N MET A 1 -32.64 22.61 22.66
CA MET A 1 -32.09 21.63 21.70
C MET A 1 -30.61 21.96 21.46
N LYS A 2 -29.70 21.20 22.03
CA LYS A 2 -28.24 21.39 21.82
C LYS A 2 -27.89 20.87 20.45
N ASN A 3 -27.60 21.74 19.48
CA ASN A 3 -27.02 21.37 18.18
C ASN A 3 -25.64 20.78 18.45
N ASN A 4 -25.56 19.44 18.47
CA ASN A 4 -24.29 18.73 18.39
C ASN A 4 -23.71 18.99 17.00
N MET A 5 -22.91 20.03 16.85
CA MET A 5 -22.04 20.21 15.70
C MET A 5 -21.03 19.05 15.70
N VAL A 6 -21.35 17.99 14.98
CA VAL A 6 -20.36 16.96 14.63
C VAL A 6 -19.22 17.70 13.95
N LYS A 7 -18.09 17.83 14.64
CA LYS A 7 -16.88 18.44 14.09
C LYS A 7 -16.57 17.73 12.76
N LYS A 8 -16.73 18.42 11.62
CA LYS A 8 -16.49 17.84 10.28
C LYS A 8 -15.05 17.36 10.24
N LEU A 9 -14.87 16.05 10.36
CA LEU A 9 -13.54 15.45 10.26
C LEU A 9 -13.03 15.61 8.82
N ILE A 10 -11.95 16.36 8.64
CA ILE A 10 -11.25 16.51 7.36
C ILE A 10 -9.89 15.83 7.49
N ILE A 11 -9.68 14.80 6.70
CA ILE A 11 -8.39 14.10 6.59
C ILE A 11 -7.62 14.74 5.42
N ARG A 12 -6.32 14.92 5.60
CA ARG A 12 -5.43 15.40 4.53
C ARG A 12 -4.54 14.27 4.04
N ILE A 13 -4.52 14.07 2.73
CA ILE A 13 -3.65 13.12 2.05
C ILE A 13 -2.94 13.87 0.94
N GLY A 14 -1.63 14.02 1.07
CA GLY A 14 -0.89 14.90 0.16
C GLY A 14 -1.48 16.30 0.13
N LYS A 15 -1.95 16.75 -1.02
CA LYS A 15 -2.66 18.04 -1.20
C LYS A 15 -4.18 17.91 -1.11
N ASN A 16 -4.71 16.70 -1.05
CA ASN A 16 -6.13 16.43 -1.11
C ASN A 16 -6.77 16.50 0.28
N LYS A 17 -8.02 16.95 0.34
CA LYS A 17 -8.89 16.89 1.50
C LYS A 17 -9.92 15.79 1.29
N VAL A 18 -10.08 14.93 2.27
CA VAL A 18 -11.04 13.83 2.26
C VAL A 18 -12.02 14.01 3.41
N SER A 19 -13.30 14.09 3.11
CA SER A 19 -14.39 14.16 4.09
C SER A 19 -15.73 13.88 3.38
N LEU A 20 -16.80 13.76 4.14
CA LEU A 20 -18.16 13.56 3.61
C LEU A 20 -18.64 14.68 2.66
N ASN A 21 -18.00 15.87 2.71
CA ASN A 21 -18.39 17.01 1.86
C ASN A 21 -17.42 17.23 0.68
N HIS A 22 -16.46 16.33 0.46
CA HIS A 22 -15.55 16.38 -0.68
C HIS A 22 -15.88 15.26 -1.66
N LYS A 23 -15.41 15.41 -2.91
CA LYS A 23 -15.52 14.34 -3.90
C LYS A 23 -14.87 13.06 -3.38
N THR A 24 -15.40 11.92 -3.79
CA THR A 24 -14.83 10.60 -3.48
C THR A 24 -13.35 10.56 -3.87
N TYR A 25 -12.53 10.06 -2.96
CA TYR A 25 -11.10 9.89 -3.18
C TYR A 25 -10.83 8.44 -3.58
N PHE A 26 -10.46 8.22 -4.84
CA PHE A 26 -10.22 6.90 -5.39
C PHE A 26 -8.77 6.48 -5.26
N VAL A 27 -8.53 5.34 -4.64
CA VAL A 27 -7.21 4.72 -4.51
C VAL A 27 -7.14 3.50 -5.43
N ALA A 28 -6.30 3.55 -6.45
CA ALA A 28 -6.04 2.41 -7.30
C ALA A 28 -5.07 1.43 -6.62
N ASP A 29 -5.51 0.20 -6.40
CA ASP A 29 -4.71 -0.86 -5.78
C ASP A 29 -3.87 -1.57 -6.83
N ILE A 30 -2.68 -1.06 -7.10
CA ILE A 30 -1.69 -1.71 -7.96
C ILE A 30 -1.07 -2.91 -7.23
N ALA A 31 -0.93 -2.81 -5.89
CA ALA A 31 -0.38 -3.86 -5.05
C ALA A 31 0.99 -4.36 -5.56
N ALA A 32 1.07 -5.64 -5.92
CA ALA A 32 2.26 -6.29 -6.46
C ALA A 32 2.13 -6.63 -7.98
N ASN A 33 1.13 -6.08 -8.68
CA ASN A 33 0.90 -6.36 -10.11
C ASN A 33 1.95 -5.77 -11.06
N HIS A 34 3.08 -5.32 -10.52
CA HIS A 34 4.23 -4.86 -11.30
C HIS A 34 5.03 -6.01 -11.89
N ASP A 35 4.81 -7.25 -11.46
CA ASP A 35 5.46 -8.49 -11.94
C ASP A 35 6.99 -8.33 -12.03
N GLY A 36 7.64 -7.76 -11.01
CA GLY A 36 9.09 -7.55 -10.98
C GLY A 36 9.63 -6.49 -11.96
N SER A 37 8.75 -5.67 -12.59
CA SER A 37 9.14 -4.70 -13.60
C SER A 37 8.82 -3.25 -13.18
N LEU A 38 9.85 -2.42 -13.04
CA LEU A 38 9.69 -0.98 -12.76
C LEU A 38 8.96 -0.26 -13.90
N SER A 39 9.24 -0.63 -15.16
CA SER A 39 8.58 -0.03 -16.31
C SER A 39 7.08 -0.32 -16.32
N ARG A 40 6.68 -1.56 -15.97
CA ARG A 40 5.28 -1.95 -15.78
C ARG A 40 4.65 -1.21 -14.62
N ALA A 41 5.32 -1.09 -13.47
CA ALA A 41 4.83 -0.32 -12.34
C ALA A 41 4.53 1.13 -12.72
N LYS A 42 5.45 1.81 -13.42
CA LYS A 42 5.26 3.17 -13.94
C LYS A 42 4.10 3.25 -14.96
N LYS A 43 3.96 2.25 -15.84
CA LYS A 43 2.83 2.17 -16.78
C LYS A 43 1.50 2.07 -16.04
N LEU A 44 1.41 1.23 -15.00
CA LEU A 44 0.20 1.09 -14.19
C LEU A 44 -0.17 2.41 -13.49
N ILE A 45 0.80 3.15 -12.95
CA ILE A 45 0.56 4.48 -12.36
C ILE A 45 -0.10 5.42 -13.39
N ARG A 46 0.44 5.48 -14.62
CA ARG A 46 -0.12 6.33 -15.69
C ARG A 46 -1.55 5.92 -16.06
N LEU A 47 -1.80 4.62 -16.16
CA LEU A 47 -3.15 4.11 -16.46
C LEU A 47 -4.14 4.43 -15.34
N CYS A 48 -3.76 4.26 -14.08
CA CYS A 48 -4.58 4.62 -12.93
C CYS A 48 -4.93 6.12 -12.92
N ALA A 49 -3.92 6.98 -13.15
CA ALA A 49 -4.14 8.42 -13.24
C ALA A 49 -5.08 8.79 -14.40
N LYS A 50 -4.89 8.18 -15.59
CA LYS A 50 -5.78 8.38 -16.75
C LYS A 50 -7.21 7.93 -16.47
N ALA A 51 -7.38 6.87 -15.66
CA ALA A 51 -8.70 6.39 -15.24
C ALA A 51 -9.36 7.26 -14.15
N GLY A 52 -8.69 8.32 -13.66
CA GLY A 52 -9.24 9.25 -12.68
C GLY A 52 -8.94 8.90 -11.22
N ALA A 53 -8.03 7.96 -10.95
CA ALA A 53 -7.63 7.66 -9.58
C ALA A 53 -6.90 8.86 -8.96
N ASN A 54 -7.13 9.10 -7.66
CA ASN A 54 -6.47 10.13 -6.88
C ASN A 54 -5.13 9.65 -6.30
N ALA A 55 -4.97 8.33 -6.14
CA ALA A 55 -3.74 7.72 -5.64
C ALA A 55 -3.47 6.35 -6.28
N ALA A 56 -2.20 5.98 -6.33
CA ALA A 56 -1.74 4.63 -6.63
C ALA A 56 -1.18 3.99 -5.35
N LYS A 57 -1.69 2.81 -4.98
CA LYS A 57 -1.26 2.05 -3.81
C LYS A 57 -0.44 0.84 -4.22
N PHE A 58 0.76 0.72 -3.65
CA PHE A 58 1.65 -0.43 -3.76
C PHE A 58 1.72 -1.21 -2.44
N GLN A 59 2.44 -2.31 -2.45
CA GLN A 59 2.76 -3.12 -1.27
C GLN A 59 4.29 -3.23 -1.15
N HIS A 60 4.82 -2.91 0.02
CA HIS A 60 6.23 -3.10 0.33
C HIS A 60 6.38 -4.26 1.30
N PHE A 61 6.83 -5.39 0.78
CA PHE A 61 7.12 -6.59 1.56
C PHE A 61 8.38 -7.29 1.04
N LYS A 62 8.95 -8.13 1.88
CA LYS A 62 9.94 -9.12 1.55
C LYS A 62 9.31 -10.49 1.77
N ALA A 63 9.56 -11.46 0.90
CA ALA A 63 9.02 -12.81 1.09
C ALA A 63 9.41 -13.38 2.46
N ASP A 64 10.66 -13.16 2.90
CA ASP A 64 11.19 -13.68 4.16
C ASP A 64 10.46 -13.15 5.42
N THR A 65 9.81 -11.98 5.33
CA THR A 65 9.13 -11.36 6.47
C THR A 65 7.61 -11.54 6.44
N ILE A 66 7.04 -12.04 5.34
CA ILE A 66 5.59 -12.18 5.19
C ILE A 66 5.13 -13.62 4.96
N VAL A 67 6.00 -14.50 4.48
CA VAL A 67 5.67 -15.89 4.11
C VAL A 67 6.60 -16.86 4.84
N SER A 68 6.03 -17.82 5.55
CA SER A 68 6.77 -18.96 6.08
C SER A 68 6.89 -20.05 4.99
N ASP A 69 8.06 -20.16 4.36
CA ASP A 69 8.31 -21.21 3.36
C ASP A 69 8.11 -22.62 3.94
N TYR A 70 8.60 -22.85 5.16
CA TYR A 70 8.38 -24.09 5.90
C TYR A 70 6.89 -24.35 6.15
N GLY A 71 6.16 -23.34 6.63
CA GLY A 71 4.73 -23.47 6.92
C GLY A 71 3.93 -23.82 5.67
N PHE A 72 4.17 -23.13 4.55
CA PHE A 72 3.46 -23.39 3.29
C PHE A 72 3.86 -24.72 2.63
N LYS A 73 5.09 -25.19 2.81
CA LYS A 73 5.47 -26.55 2.39
C LYS A 73 4.72 -27.62 3.16
N LYS A 74 4.45 -27.40 4.45
CA LYS A 74 3.76 -28.36 5.33
C LYS A 74 2.24 -28.35 5.14
N ILE A 75 1.63 -27.16 5.02
CA ILE A 75 0.18 -26.99 4.87
C ILE A 75 -0.26 -27.20 3.41
N GLY A 76 0.64 -26.98 2.47
CA GLY A 76 0.35 -26.98 1.03
C GLY A 76 -0.27 -25.68 0.54
N LYS A 77 -0.63 -25.67 -0.75
CA LYS A 77 -1.25 -24.50 -1.40
C LYS A 77 -2.74 -24.47 -1.10
N ILE A 78 -3.22 -23.34 -0.58
CA ILE A 78 -4.63 -23.12 -0.23
C ILE A 78 -5.29 -22.16 -1.24
N THR A 79 -6.60 -22.31 -1.46
CA THR A 79 -7.45 -21.42 -2.25
C THR A 79 -6.86 -21.11 -3.65
N HIS A 80 -6.68 -19.84 -4.00
CA HIS A 80 -6.14 -19.35 -5.27
C HIS A 80 -4.70 -19.81 -5.55
N GLN A 81 -3.93 -20.13 -4.51
CA GLN A 81 -2.53 -20.57 -4.62
C GLN A 81 -2.40 -21.97 -5.27
N LYS A 82 -3.47 -22.79 -5.26
CA LYS A 82 -3.46 -24.13 -5.87
C LYS A 82 -3.09 -24.11 -7.34
N LYS A 83 -3.38 -23.03 -8.06
CA LYS A 83 -3.08 -22.86 -9.49
C LYS A 83 -1.64 -22.44 -9.76
N TRP A 84 -0.87 -22.06 -8.74
CA TRP A 84 0.50 -21.60 -8.96
C TRP A 84 1.45 -22.76 -9.21
N LYS A 85 2.25 -22.66 -10.28
CA LYS A 85 3.28 -23.64 -10.62
C LYS A 85 4.46 -23.61 -9.63
N LYS A 86 4.78 -22.41 -9.11
CA LYS A 86 5.85 -22.15 -8.14
C LYS A 86 5.34 -22.33 -6.72
N SER A 87 6.27 -22.44 -5.76
CA SER A 87 5.95 -22.39 -4.33
C SER A 87 5.35 -21.01 -3.95
N VAL A 88 4.64 -20.95 -2.83
CA VAL A 88 4.10 -19.67 -2.33
C VAL A 88 5.23 -18.69 -2.07
N TYR A 89 6.32 -19.15 -1.47
CA TYR A 89 7.49 -18.32 -1.17
C TYR A 89 8.13 -17.74 -2.45
N GLU A 90 8.32 -18.56 -3.50
CA GLU A 90 8.88 -18.10 -4.77
C GLU A 90 8.00 -17.03 -5.43
N VAL A 91 6.68 -17.22 -5.43
CA VAL A 91 5.74 -16.23 -5.98
C VAL A 91 5.84 -14.89 -5.21
N TYR A 92 5.87 -14.94 -3.88
CA TYR A 92 6.03 -13.72 -3.07
C TYR A 92 7.41 -13.08 -3.25
N LYS A 93 8.46 -13.88 -3.42
CA LYS A 93 9.81 -13.36 -3.68
C LYS A 93 9.88 -12.60 -5.01
N GLU A 94 9.28 -13.11 -6.06
CA GLU A 94 9.19 -12.45 -7.36
C GLU A 94 8.29 -11.20 -7.34
N ALA A 95 7.24 -11.23 -6.53
CA ALA A 95 6.31 -10.13 -6.35
C ALA A 95 6.81 -9.06 -5.35
N SER A 96 7.91 -9.34 -4.63
CA SER A 96 8.51 -8.36 -3.70
C SER A 96 8.98 -7.13 -4.46
N ILE A 97 8.66 -5.96 -3.91
CA ILE A 97 9.07 -4.70 -4.53
C ILE A 97 10.55 -4.42 -4.25
N ASN A 98 11.28 -4.00 -5.25
CA ASN A 98 12.64 -3.49 -5.04
C ASN A 98 12.56 -2.12 -4.35
N SER A 99 13.13 -2.00 -3.16
CA SER A 99 13.11 -0.77 -2.34
C SER A 99 13.69 0.44 -3.06
N LEU A 100 14.65 0.25 -3.97
CA LEU A 100 15.25 1.32 -4.78
C LEU A 100 14.23 2.00 -5.71
N TRP A 101 13.13 1.32 -6.05
CA TRP A 101 12.09 1.88 -6.92
C TRP A 101 11.20 2.90 -6.23
N THR A 102 11.16 2.96 -4.91
CA THR A 102 10.23 3.80 -4.16
C THR A 102 10.29 5.27 -4.58
N LYS A 103 11.51 5.81 -4.77
CA LYS A 103 11.71 7.19 -5.25
C LYS A 103 11.19 7.38 -6.68
N ASP A 104 11.42 6.40 -7.54
CA ASP A 104 10.98 6.43 -8.94
C ASP A 104 9.46 6.37 -9.07
N LEU A 105 8.81 5.48 -8.29
CA LEU A 105 7.36 5.36 -8.24
C LEU A 105 6.72 6.64 -7.71
N ARG A 106 7.30 7.24 -6.66
CA ARG A 106 6.87 8.55 -6.16
C ARG A 106 6.98 9.64 -7.23
N THR A 107 8.09 9.66 -7.96
CA THR A 107 8.32 10.63 -9.03
C THR A 107 7.29 10.45 -10.15
N GLU A 108 6.98 9.21 -10.53
CA GLU A 108 5.98 8.92 -11.56
C GLU A 108 4.57 9.34 -11.10
N CYS A 109 4.19 9.07 -9.83
CA CYS A 109 2.93 9.55 -9.27
C CYS A 109 2.83 11.08 -9.31
N LYS A 110 3.89 11.80 -8.91
CA LYS A 110 3.94 13.27 -8.98
C LYS A 110 3.76 13.81 -10.39
N LYS A 111 4.43 13.21 -11.38
CA LYS A 111 4.27 13.58 -12.80
C LYS A 111 2.84 13.46 -13.28
N ASN A 112 2.13 12.43 -12.78
CA ASN A 112 0.74 12.16 -13.14
C ASN A 112 -0.27 12.81 -12.18
N LYS A 113 0.18 13.66 -11.24
CA LYS A 113 -0.64 14.44 -10.28
C LYS A 113 -1.52 13.58 -9.37
N ILE A 114 -1.10 12.36 -9.05
CA ILE A 114 -1.75 11.47 -8.09
C ILE A 114 -0.85 11.23 -6.89
N ASP A 115 -1.46 10.86 -5.75
CA ASP A 115 -0.75 10.54 -4.53
C ASP A 115 -0.14 9.13 -4.59
N PHE A 116 0.90 8.92 -3.79
CA PHE A 116 1.59 7.64 -3.68
C PHE A 116 1.36 7.02 -2.31
N PHE A 117 0.75 5.84 -2.28
CA PHE A 117 0.47 5.07 -1.07
C PHE A 117 1.27 3.78 -1.05
N THR A 118 1.49 3.27 0.15
CA THR A 118 1.93 1.90 0.33
C THR A 118 1.32 1.24 1.55
N ALA A 119 1.17 -0.10 1.48
CA ALA A 119 1.02 -0.95 2.63
C ALA A 119 2.39 -1.58 2.94
N PRO A 120 3.06 -1.18 4.02
CA PRO A 120 4.29 -1.83 4.45
C PRO A 120 3.96 -3.07 5.27
N TYR A 121 4.61 -4.18 4.96
CA TYR A 121 4.49 -5.46 5.68
C TYR A 121 5.81 -5.83 6.40
N ASP A 122 6.63 -4.81 6.67
CA ASP A 122 7.92 -4.96 7.31
C ASP A 122 8.26 -3.66 8.06
N MET A 123 8.84 -3.77 9.25
CA MET A 123 9.17 -2.62 10.10
C MET A 123 10.19 -1.68 9.46
N ASP A 124 11.12 -2.22 8.66
CA ASP A 124 12.13 -1.43 7.95
C ASP A 124 11.50 -0.61 6.84
N TYR A 125 10.50 -1.18 6.15
CA TYR A 125 9.77 -0.44 5.11
C TYR A 125 8.99 0.73 5.66
N VAL A 126 8.41 0.65 6.88
CA VAL A 126 7.80 1.82 7.51
C VAL A 126 8.78 2.98 7.61
N HIS A 127 10.05 2.68 7.92
CA HIS A 127 11.07 3.72 8.02
C HIS A 127 11.56 4.21 6.65
N SER A 128 11.90 3.29 5.75
CA SER A 128 12.57 3.64 4.49
C SER A 128 11.66 4.38 3.51
N VAL A 129 10.35 4.06 3.49
CA VAL A 129 9.41 4.67 2.53
C VAL A 129 8.78 5.97 3.01
N TYR A 130 8.89 6.34 4.30
CA TYR A 130 8.08 7.40 4.89
C TYR A 130 8.22 8.77 4.19
N LYS A 131 9.43 9.09 3.68
CA LYS A 131 9.70 10.34 2.96
C LYS A 131 9.04 10.38 1.58
N HIS A 132 8.66 9.25 1.06
CA HIS A 132 8.17 9.09 -0.31
C HIS A 132 6.65 8.92 -0.40
N VAL A 133 5.98 8.46 0.66
CA VAL A 133 4.54 8.20 0.65
C VAL A 133 3.74 9.40 1.13
N ASP A 134 2.52 9.57 0.61
CA ASP A 134 1.55 10.56 1.08
C ASP A 134 0.69 10.01 2.22
N ALA A 135 0.44 8.70 2.20
CA ALA A 135 -0.22 7.99 3.29
C ALA A 135 0.23 6.53 3.35
N TYR A 136 -0.02 5.89 4.50
CA TYR A 136 0.11 4.46 4.69
C TYR A 136 -1.25 3.78 4.63
N LYS A 137 -1.28 2.54 4.13
CA LYS A 137 -2.41 1.64 4.28
C LYS A 137 -2.02 0.52 5.23
N ILE A 138 -2.85 0.25 6.24
CA ILE A 138 -2.70 -0.90 7.12
C ILE A 138 -3.62 -2.00 6.59
N GLY A 139 -3.04 -3.17 6.30
CA GLY A 139 -3.81 -4.33 5.83
C GLY A 139 -4.82 -4.80 6.85
N SER A 140 -5.96 -5.35 6.42
CA SER A 140 -6.95 -5.93 7.33
C SER A 140 -6.35 -7.08 8.17
N GLY A 141 -5.42 -7.85 7.59
CA GLY A 141 -4.68 -8.90 8.31
C GLY A 141 -3.69 -8.37 9.35
N ASP A 142 -3.29 -7.10 9.25
CA ASP A 142 -2.25 -6.50 10.10
C ASP A 142 -2.83 -5.61 11.21
N ILE A 143 -4.15 -5.53 11.33
CA ILE A 143 -4.82 -4.67 12.31
C ILE A 143 -4.52 -5.07 13.76
N SER A 144 -4.14 -6.32 13.98
CA SER A 144 -3.69 -6.84 15.29
C SER A 144 -2.18 -6.69 15.51
N TRP A 145 -1.40 -6.28 14.50
CA TRP A 145 0.03 -6.04 14.65
C TRP A 145 0.30 -4.65 15.22
N LEU A 146 0.13 -4.52 16.52
CA LEU A 146 0.17 -3.23 17.23
C LEU A 146 1.51 -2.50 17.07
N ASP A 147 2.62 -3.22 16.95
CA ASP A 147 3.94 -2.61 16.82
C ASP A 147 4.09 -1.87 15.49
N ILE A 148 3.64 -2.45 14.37
CA ILE A 148 3.70 -1.76 13.08
C ILE A 148 2.76 -0.56 13.05
N ILE A 149 1.57 -0.67 13.66
CA ILE A 149 0.61 0.42 13.78
C ILE A 149 1.22 1.57 14.59
N LYS A 150 1.84 1.26 15.75
CA LYS A 150 2.56 2.24 16.57
C LYS A 150 3.68 2.91 15.78
N LYS A 151 4.47 2.15 15.04
CA LYS A 151 5.57 2.70 14.23
C LYS A 151 5.07 3.61 13.10
N ILE A 152 3.97 3.24 12.44
CA ILE A 152 3.33 4.06 11.40
C ILE A 152 2.79 5.37 12.02
N SER A 153 2.09 5.31 13.15
CA SER A 153 1.51 6.48 13.81
C SER A 153 2.57 7.53 14.19
N GLN A 154 3.76 7.08 14.59
CA GLN A 154 4.89 7.95 14.91
C GLN A 154 5.42 8.75 13.70
N LYS A 155 5.09 8.34 12.46
CA LYS A 155 5.51 9.06 11.25
C LYS A 155 4.68 10.30 10.94
N LYS A 156 3.64 10.57 11.73
CA LYS A 156 2.75 11.75 11.58
C LYS A 156 2.18 11.92 10.16
N LYS A 157 1.94 10.80 9.48
CA LYS A 157 1.29 10.74 8.17
C LYS A 157 -0.08 10.10 8.30
N THR A 158 -0.97 10.43 7.39
CA THR A 158 -2.28 9.78 7.32
C THR A 158 -2.10 8.26 7.15
N SER A 159 -2.82 7.48 7.97
CA SER A 159 -2.94 6.04 7.81
C SER A 159 -4.40 5.68 7.55
N ILE A 160 -4.61 4.71 6.68
CA ILE A 160 -5.92 4.21 6.28
C ILE A 160 -5.98 2.73 6.65
N ASN A 161 -6.94 2.37 7.49
CA ASN A 161 -7.21 0.98 7.82
C ASN A 161 -8.32 0.46 6.90
N CYS A 162 -8.22 -0.78 6.48
CA CYS A 162 -9.35 -1.51 5.90
C CYS A 162 -9.89 -2.47 6.95
N ASN A 163 -11.15 -2.28 7.30
CA ASN A 163 -11.90 -3.25 8.08
C ASN A 163 -12.42 -4.36 7.16
#